data_89fb161e49445883f415479389fe20ec
#
_entry.id   89fb161e49445883f415479389fe20ec
#
_cell.length_a   1.000
_cell.length_b   1.000
_cell.length_c   1.000
_cell.angle_alpha   90.00
_cell.angle_beta   90.00
_cell.angle_gamma   90.00
#
_symmetry.space_group_name_H-M   'P 1'
#
loop_
_entity.id
_entity.type
_entity.pdbx_description
1 polymer ?
#
loop_
_entity_poly.entity_id
_entity_poly.type
_entity_poly.pdbx_seq_one_letter_code
_entity_poly.pdbx_strand_id
1 'polypeptide(L)'
;AASDVYKRQPLGACPSCQGSGLNEREKGPCSACGGLRLSPLALAVTMHTPDRAYNLAELTALPLEDMAGELERLKTPASLAAALDPLMKEINKRVRFLNELGLSYLSLDRQANTLSGGELQRARLASQLGGGLSGVLYILDEPTAGLHPADTDRLLRALRTLRDQGNTVLVVEHDEQILNAADHLVDMGPGSGTHGGRILAQGPLPEILENAESPTGAWLSGKRSMPASGHRTVPTGHLVLAGADKHNLNNVTLNIPVGTLTCISGPSGSGKSTLVRDCLIPAVRQDIPGKKG
;
A
#
# COMPACT_ATOMS: atom_id res chain seq x y z
N ALA A 1 -10.08 25.70 28.77
CA ALA A 1 -10.09 24.28 28.32
C ALA A 1 -11.19 23.99 27.28
N ALA A 2 -12.43 24.53 27.42
CA ALA A 2 -13.51 24.31 26.44
C ALA A 2 -13.28 25.04 25.09
N SER A 3 -12.58 26.18 25.08
CA SER A 3 -12.28 26.94 23.87
C SER A 3 -11.25 26.27 22.94
N ASP A 4 -10.38 25.41 23.46
CA ASP A 4 -9.35 24.72 22.67
C ASP A 4 -9.88 23.49 21.94
N VAL A 5 -10.92 22.85 22.46
CA VAL A 5 -11.60 21.74 21.79
C VAL A 5 -12.34 22.24 20.54
N TYR A 6 -12.92 23.44 20.60
CA TYR A 6 -13.63 24.04 19.46
C TYR A 6 -12.68 24.42 18.31
N LYS A 7 -11.44 24.77 18.60
CA LYS A 7 -10.40 25.10 17.60
C LYS A 7 -9.81 23.88 16.89
N ARG A 8 -10.09 22.67 17.39
CA ARG A 8 -9.55 21.41 16.83
C ARG A 8 -10.58 20.63 15.98
N GLN A 9 -11.82 21.12 15.85
CA GLN A 9 -12.78 20.49 14.94
C GLN A 9 -12.37 20.84 13.51
N PRO A 10 -12.18 19.84 12.61
CA PRO A 10 -11.90 20.10 11.22
C PRO A 10 -13.03 20.94 10.62
N LEU A 11 -12.72 22.10 10.08
CA LEU A 11 -13.65 22.93 9.34
C LEU A 11 -14.28 22.08 8.23
N GLY A 12 -15.62 22.01 8.19
CA GLY A 12 -16.33 21.22 7.20
C GLY A 12 -16.62 19.77 7.59
N ALA A 13 -16.24 19.31 8.78
CA ALA A 13 -16.62 17.98 9.26
C ALA A 13 -18.13 17.89 9.51
N CYS A 14 -18.71 16.71 9.31
CA CYS A 14 -20.10 16.43 9.66
C CYS A 14 -20.32 16.65 11.17
N PRO A 15 -21.26 17.49 11.60
CA PRO A 15 -21.45 17.80 13.01
C PRO A 15 -21.97 16.60 13.83
N SER A 16 -22.69 15.66 13.19
CA SER A 16 -23.29 14.50 13.86
C SER A 16 -22.26 13.43 14.21
N CYS A 17 -21.32 13.12 13.30
CA CYS A 17 -20.28 12.11 13.51
C CYS A 17 -18.89 12.72 13.72
N GLN A 18 -18.78 14.04 13.78
CA GLN A 18 -17.51 14.77 13.97
C GLN A 18 -16.40 14.35 12.98
N GLY A 19 -16.80 13.95 11.76
CA GLY A 19 -15.87 13.53 10.72
C GLY A 19 -15.48 12.04 10.75
N SER A 20 -16.03 11.23 11.67
CA SER A 20 -15.75 9.77 11.69
C SER A 20 -16.43 9.03 10.54
N GLY A 21 -17.54 9.54 10.05
CA GLY A 21 -18.38 8.87 9.03
C GLY A 21 -19.22 7.72 9.58
N LEU A 22 -19.10 7.40 10.86
CA LEU A 22 -19.74 6.27 11.50
C LEU A 22 -20.78 6.72 12.52
N ASN A 23 -21.81 5.90 12.71
CA ASN A 23 -22.72 5.97 13.83
C ASN A 23 -22.24 4.99 14.91
N GLU A 24 -21.70 5.51 16.02
CA GLU A 24 -21.15 4.68 17.10
C GLU A 24 -22.22 3.77 17.75
N ARG A 25 -23.49 4.16 17.73
CA ARG A 25 -24.60 3.38 18.33
C ARG A 25 -25.08 2.25 17.42
N GLU A 26 -25.13 2.48 16.12
CA GLU A 26 -25.72 1.55 15.14
C GLU A 26 -24.66 0.72 14.38
N LYS A 27 -23.36 0.96 14.65
CA LYS A 27 -22.22 0.30 13.94
C LYS A 27 -22.31 0.37 12.41
N GLY A 28 -22.92 1.46 11.90
CA GLY A 28 -23.14 1.71 10.48
C GLY A 28 -22.64 3.09 10.03
N PRO A 29 -22.86 3.47 8.76
CA PRO A 29 -22.54 4.81 8.29
C PRO A 29 -23.41 5.85 9.00
N CYS A 30 -22.84 7.04 9.24
CA CYS A 30 -23.54 8.16 9.85
C CYS A 30 -24.77 8.54 9.01
N SER A 31 -25.95 8.55 9.61
CA SER A 31 -27.23 8.87 8.94
C SER A 31 -27.27 10.31 8.40
N ALA A 32 -26.56 11.25 9.05
CA ALA A 32 -26.54 12.66 8.64
C ALA A 32 -25.67 12.94 7.40
N CYS A 33 -24.55 12.24 7.22
CA CYS A 33 -23.66 12.44 6.08
C CYS A 33 -23.52 11.20 5.19
N GLY A 34 -24.26 10.12 5.44
CA GLY A 34 -24.17 8.90 4.65
C GLY A 34 -22.79 8.23 4.66
N GLY A 35 -21.96 8.50 5.67
CA GLY A 35 -20.57 8.03 5.73
C GLY A 35 -19.55 8.97 5.11
N LEU A 36 -19.96 10.05 4.43
CA LEU A 36 -19.08 10.99 3.71
C LEU A 36 -18.19 11.85 4.62
N ARG A 37 -18.40 11.86 5.93
CA ARG A 37 -17.61 12.57 6.95
C ARG A 37 -17.71 14.09 6.91
N LEU A 38 -18.25 14.68 5.84
CA LEU A 38 -18.31 16.11 5.58
C LEU A 38 -19.69 16.68 5.89
N SER A 39 -19.74 17.97 6.24
CA SER A 39 -20.98 18.71 6.43
C SER A 39 -21.66 18.99 5.08
N PRO A 40 -22.99 19.22 5.05
CA PRO A 40 -23.69 19.61 3.82
C PRO A 40 -23.11 20.85 3.14
N LEU A 41 -22.62 21.82 3.95
CA LEU A 41 -21.98 23.02 3.43
C LEU A 41 -20.66 22.72 2.74
N ALA A 42 -19.84 21.83 3.31
CA ALA A 42 -18.58 21.41 2.67
C ALA A 42 -18.82 20.63 1.38
N LEU A 43 -19.88 19.80 1.34
CA LEU A 43 -20.27 19.06 0.13
C LEU A 43 -20.91 19.94 -0.96
N ALA A 44 -21.41 21.13 -0.61
CA ALA A 44 -21.93 22.09 -1.57
C ALA A 44 -20.83 22.84 -2.34
N VAL A 45 -19.58 22.81 -1.85
CA VAL A 45 -18.43 23.39 -2.54
C VAL A 45 -17.97 22.44 -3.64
N THR A 46 -17.95 22.93 -4.89
CA THR A 46 -17.54 22.14 -6.04
C THR A 46 -16.32 22.73 -6.74
N MET A 47 -15.47 21.84 -7.22
CA MET A 47 -14.32 22.11 -8.09
C MET A 47 -14.68 21.67 -9.51
N HIS A 48 -14.30 22.44 -10.51
CA HIS A 48 -14.70 22.20 -11.89
C HIS A 48 -13.52 21.78 -12.75
N THR A 49 -13.70 20.70 -13.51
CA THR A 49 -12.92 20.39 -14.71
C THR A 49 -13.68 20.80 -15.96
N PRO A 50 -13.12 20.71 -17.17
CA PRO A 50 -13.87 21.01 -18.39
C PRO A 50 -15.17 20.22 -18.56
N ASP A 51 -15.20 18.98 -18.07
CA ASP A 51 -16.26 18.02 -18.37
C ASP A 51 -17.15 17.73 -17.15
N ARG A 52 -16.68 17.99 -15.94
CA ARG A 52 -17.38 17.61 -14.72
C ARG A 52 -17.09 18.55 -13.55
N ALA A 53 -18.04 18.62 -12.61
CA ALA A 53 -17.85 19.22 -11.31
C ALA A 53 -17.73 18.10 -10.23
N TYR A 54 -16.81 18.30 -9.30
CA TYR A 54 -16.59 17.40 -8.17
C TYR A 54 -16.73 18.16 -6.86
N ASN A 55 -17.44 17.61 -5.91
CA ASN A 55 -17.23 17.99 -4.51
C ASN A 55 -16.04 17.21 -3.91
N LEU A 56 -15.62 17.58 -2.70
CA LEU A 56 -14.45 16.98 -2.08
C LEU A 56 -14.62 15.46 -1.85
N ALA A 57 -15.82 15.01 -1.47
CA ALA A 57 -16.07 13.58 -1.27
C ALA A 57 -15.98 12.78 -2.56
N GLU A 58 -16.54 13.28 -3.65
CA GLU A 58 -16.48 12.65 -4.97
C GLU A 58 -15.04 12.59 -5.48
N LEU A 59 -14.27 13.67 -5.32
CA LEU A 59 -12.87 13.69 -5.75
C LEU A 59 -12.01 12.71 -4.95
N THR A 60 -12.18 12.66 -3.62
CA THR A 60 -11.41 11.77 -2.74
C THR A 60 -11.81 10.30 -2.84
N ALA A 61 -12.98 10.00 -3.39
CA ALA A 61 -13.44 8.63 -3.67
C ALA A 61 -12.86 8.05 -4.97
N LEU A 62 -12.27 8.88 -5.84
CA LEU A 62 -11.60 8.39 -7.04
C LEU A 62 -10.34 7.58 -6.68
N PRO A 63 -10.00 6.55 -7.46
CA PRO A 63 -8.66 5.97 -7.42
C PRO A 63 -7.59 7.05 -7.61
N LEU A 64 -6.46 6.93 -6.93
CA LEU A 64 -5.40 7.94 -6.97
C LEU A 64 -4.87 8.22 -8.38
N GLU A 65 -4.88 7.21 -9.27
CA GLU A 65 -4.50 7.38 -10.68
C GLU A 65 -5.48 8.29 -11.42
N ASP A 66 -6.78 8.09 -11.24
CA ASP A 66 -7.83 8.92 -11.87
C ASP A 66 -7.84 10.32 -11.24
N MET A 67 -7.72 10.39 -9.91
CA MET A 67 -7.67 11.66 -9.18
C MET A 67 -6.49 12.53 -9.64
N ALA A 68 -5.33 11.96 -9.92
CA ALA A 68 -4.18 12.70 -10.43
C ALA A 68 -4.50 13.41 -11.75
N GLY A 69 -5.16 12.71 -12.68
CA GLY A 69 -5.59 13.28 -13.96
C GLY A 69 -6.63 14.40 -13.79
N GLU A 70 -7.60 14.20 -12.91
CA GLU A 70 -8.63 15.22 -12.65
C GLU A 70 -8.06 16.46 -11.93
N LEU A 71 -7.13 16.30 -11.01
CA LEU A 71 -6.45 17.42 -10.33
C LEU A 71 -5.67 18.30 -11.32
N GLU A 72 -5.04 17.74 -12.34
CA GLU A 72 -4.33 18.51 -13.38
C GLU A 72 -5.29 19.30 -14.28
N ARG A 73 -6.55 18.87 -14.40
CA ARG A 73 -7.59 19.47 -15.23
C ARG A 73 -8.46 20.47 -14.48
N LEU A 74 -8.29 20.64 -13.18
CA LEU A 74 -9.07 21.59 -12.38
C LEU A 74 -8.85 23.01 -12.84
N LYS A 75 -9.98 23.73 -13.04
CA LYS A 75 -9.97 25.16 -13.39
C LYS A 75 -9.85 25.99 -12.13
N THR A 76 -8.72 26.67 -11.97
CA THR A 76 -8.50 27.62 -10.88
C THR A 76 -8.96 29.00 -11.28
N PRO A 77 -9.88 29.67 -10.54
CA PRO A 77 -10.21 31.05 -10.78
C PRO A 77 -8.96 31.95 -10.70
N ALA A 78 -8.80 32.87 -11.64
CA ALA A 78 -7.62 33.75 -11.69
C ALA A 78 -7.39 34.52 -10.39
N SER A 79 -8.46 34.90 -9.68
CA SER A 79 -8.41 35.59 -8.39
C SER A 79 -7.83 34.74 -7.26
N LEU A 80 -7.82 33.42 -7.38
CA LEU A 80 -7.33 32.48 -6.38
C LEU A 80 -6.04 31.76 -6.80
N ALA A 81 -5.57 31.96 -8.03
CA ALA A 81 -4.44 31.24 -8.60
C ALA A 81 -3.17 31.37 -7.72
N ALA A 82 -2.84 32.58 -7.27
CA ALA A 82 -1.67 32.82 -6.43
C ALA A 82 -1.67 32.02 -5.12
N ALA A 83 -2.85 31.76 -4.56
CA ALA A 83 -3.01 30.97 -3.33
C ALA A 83 -3.11 29.46 -3.59
N LEU A 84 -3.77 29.06 -4.68
CA LEU A 84 -4.06 27.66 -4.98
C LEU A 84 -2.91 26.95 -5.72
N ASP A 85 -2.16 27.63 -6.59
CA ASP A 85 -1.10 27.02 -7.38
C ASP A 85 -0.02 26.32 -6.53
N PRO A 86 0.50 26.91 -5.44
CA PRO A 86 1.46 26.23 -4.56
C PRO A 86 0.85 24.99 -3.90
N LEU A 87 -0.43 25.07 -3.46
CA LEU A 87 -1.14 23.96 -2.82
C LEU A 87 -1.38 22.82 -3.81
N MET A 88 -1.80 23.13 -5.03
CA MET A 88 -2.03 22.15 -6.10
C MET A 88 -0.74 21.44 -6.51
N LYS A 89 0.39 22.18 -6.58
CA LYS A 89 1.71 21.57 -6.82
C LYS A 89 2.07 20.57 -5.74
N GLU A 90 1.85 20.91 -4.47
CA GLU A 90 2.16 20.02 -3.34
C GLU A 90 1.23 18.81 -3.31
N ILE A 91 -0.09 18.98 -3.54
CA ILE A 91 -1.05 17.89 -3.62
C ILE A 91 -0.66 16.93 -4.77
N ASN A 92 -0.44 17.45 -5.98
CA ASN A 92 -0.06 16.65 -7.14
C ASN A 92 1.23 15.88 -6.90
N LYS A 93 2.23 16.50 -6.25
CA LYS A 93 3.47 15.83 -5.88
C LYS A 93 3.21 14.63 -4.97
N ARG A 94 2.39 14.78 -3.92
CA ARG A 94 2.06 13.71 -2.98
C ARG A 94 1.25 12.58 -3.63
N VAL A 95 0.28 12.93 -4.48
CA VAL A 95 -0.51 11.94 -5.23
C VAL A 95 0.38 11.14 -6.18
N ARG A 96 1.32 11.80 -6.88
CA ARG A 96 2.30 11.10 -7.72
C ARG A 96 3.15 10.12 -6.93
N PHE A 97 3.65 10.49 -5.75
CA PHE A 97 4.41 9.57 -4.91
C PHE A 97 3.58 8.35 -4.45
N LEU A 98 2.32 8.56 -4.11
CA LEU A 98 1.42 7.43 -3.80
C LEU A 98 1.27 6.48 -4.99
N ASN A 99 1.11 7.02 -6.20
CA ASN A 99 1.03 6.24 -7.43
C ASN A 99 2.33 5.50 -7.74
N GLU A 100 3.48 6.17 -7.58
CA GLU A 100 4.82 5.58 -7.77
C GLU A 100 5.09 4.43 -6.79
N LEU A 101 4.54 4.49 -5.58
CA LEU A 101 4.62 3.42 -4.58
C LEU A 101 3.60 2.29 -4.79
N GLY A 102 2.90 2.27 -5.93
CA GLY A 102 1.96 1.21 -6.27
C GLY A 102 0.66 1.26 -5.47
N LEU A 103 0.24 2.45 -5.03
CA LEU A 103 -1.02 2.69 -4.33
C LEU A 103 -2.08 3.34 -5.23
N SER A 104 -1.89 3.34 -6.54
CA SER A 104 -2.73 4.03 -7.54
C SER A 104 -4.20 3.62 -7.51
N TYR A 105 -4.49 2.39 -7.10
CA TYR A 105 -5.84 1.84 -6.97
C TYR A 105 -6.57 2.24 -5.68
N LEU A 106 -5.88 2.86 -4.72
CA LEU A 106 -6.49 3.33 -3.47
C LEU A 106 -7.18 4.67 -3.70
N SER A 107 -8.21 4.94 -2.90
CA SER A 107 -8.85 6.25 -2.78
C SER A 107 -8.50 6.92 -1.45
N LEU A 108 -8.53 8.27 -1.41
CA LEU A 108 -8.18 9.01 -0.19
C LEU A 108 -9.27 8.93 0.89
N ASP A 109 -10.48 8.56 0.54
CA ASP A 109 -11.58 8.35 1.49
C ASP A 109 -11.47 7.02 2.24
N ARG A 110 -10.60 6.11 1.76
CA ARG A 110 -10.40 4.80 2.39
C ARG A 110 -9.83 4.93 3.80
N GLN A 111 -10.42 4.22 4.74
CA GLN A 111 -9.98 4.24 6.13
C GLN A 111 -8.63 3.53 6.31
N ALA A 112 -7.72 4.12 7.08
CA ALA A 112 -6.38 3.58 7.30
C ALA A 112 -6.38 2.17 7.95
N ASN A 113 -7.38 1.85 8.77
CA ASN A 113 -7.55 0.52 9.39
C ASN A 113 -8.00 -0.57 8.42
N THR A 114 -8.39 -0.21 7.20
CA THR A 114 -8.73 -1.16 6.12
C THR A 114 -7.55 -1.45 5.19
N LEU A 115 -6.45 -0.71 5.36
CA LEU A 115 -5.22 -0.92 4.59
C LEU A 115 -4.48 -2.15 5.11
N SER A 116 -3.85 -2.89 4.21
CA SER A 116 -2.87 -3.90 4.59
C SER A 116 -1.63 -3.26 5.21
N GLY A 117 -0.82 -4.03 5.94
CA GLY A 117 0.42 -3.54 6.54
C GLY A 117 1.35 -2.88 5.52
N GLY A 118 1.55 -3.52 4.36
CA GLY A 118 2.37 -2.98 3.29
C GLY A 118 1.79 -1.70 2.65
N GLU A 119 0.46 -1.62 2.45
CA GLU A 119 -0.20 -0.39 1.95
C GLU A 119 0.01 0.78 2.91
N LEU A 120 -0.19 0.52 4.22
CA LEU A 120 -0.01 1.55 5.24
C LEU A 120 1.44 2.04 5.32
N GLN A 121 2.40 1.12 5.24
CA GLN A 121 3.83 1.46 5.26
C GLN A 121 4.22 2.29 4.04
N ARG A 122 3.77 1.92 2.84
CA ARG A 122 4.00 2.70 1.62
C ARG A 122 3.33 4.07 1.65
N ALA A 123 2.12 4.18 2.19
CA ALA A 123 1.44 5.47 2.36
C ALA A 123 2.21 6.39 3.32
N ARG A 124 2.78 5.85 4.40
CA ARG A 124 3.68 6.59 5.30
C ARG A 124 4.94 7.04 4.59
N LEU A 125 5.56 6.16 3.79
CA LEU A 125 6.73 6.48 2.99
C LEU A 125 6.44 7.60 1.99
N ALA A 126 5.31 7.55 1.27
CA ALA A 126 4.88 8.61 0.36
C ALA A 126 4.76 9.97 1.06
N SER A 127 4.24 9.98 2.29
CA SER A 127 4.15 11.20 3.10
C SER A 127 5.51 11.79 3.44
N GLN A 128 6.52 10.96 3.68
CA GLN A 128 7.89 11.38 3.96
C GLN A 128 8.60 11.88 2.71
N LEU A 129 8.43 11.19 1.57
CA LEU A 129 8.96 11.59 0.26
C LEU A 129 8.45 12.95 -0.20
N GLY A 130 7.19 13.25 0.07
CA GLY A 130 6.56 14.54 -0.27
C GLY A 130 7.22 15.75 0.41
N GLY A 131 7.89 15.55 1.55
CA GLY A 131 8.47 16.63 2.34
C GLY A 131 9.65 17.38 1.71
N GLY A 132 10.29 16.82 0.66
CA GLY A 132 11.42 17.46 -0.05
C GLY A 132 12.61 17.78 0.84
N LEU A 133 12.78 17.07 1.95
CA LEU A 133 13.89 17.23 2.87
C LEU A 133 15.17 16.66 2.28
N SER A 134 16.30 17.29 2.55
CA SER A 134 17.65 16.80 2.22
C SER A 134 18.50 16.69 3.49
N GLY A 135 19.51 15.80 3.47
CA GLY A 135 20.37 15.55 4.63
C GLY A 135 19.70 14.77 5.74
N VAL A 136 18.62 14.04 5.44
CA VAL A 136 17.86 13.22 6.40
C VAL A 136 18.30 11.76 6.30
N LEU A 137 18.32 11.04 7.43
CA LEU A 137 18.45 9.61 7.49
C LEU A 137 17.04 8.97 7.52
N TYR A 138 16.71 8.23 6.47
CA TYR A 138 15.50 7.40 6.41
C TYR A 138 15.85 5.98 6.83
N ILE A 139 15.07 5.42 7.77
CA ILE A 139 15.22 4.03 8.22
C ILE A 139 13.93 3.29 7.89
N LEU A 140 14.04 2.24 7.10
CA LEU A 140 12.92 1.42 6.64
C LEU A 140 13.16 -0.04 7.03
N ASP A 141 12.15 -0.65 7.62
CA ASP A 141 12.17 -2.04 8.06
C ASP A 141 11.22 -2.85 7.19
N GLU A 142 11.79 -3.79 6.41
CA GLU A 142 11.07 -4.67 5.47
C GLU A 142 10.04 -3.94 4.58
N PRO A 143 10.39 -2.85 3.86
CA PRO A 143 9.43 -2.09 3.08
C PRO A 143 8.83 -2.87 1.90
N THR A 144 9.43 -4.00 1.50
CA THR A 144 8.89 -4.91 0.47
C THR A 144 7.86 -5.89 0.99
N ALA A 145 7.61 -5.92 2.32
CA ALA A 145 6.69 -6.87 2.92
C ALA A 145 5.30 -6.85 2.24
N GLY A 146 4.89 -8.00 1.71
CA GLY A 146 3.63 -8.15 1.00
C GLY A 146 3.58 -7.54 -0.41
N LEU A 147 4.71 -7.08 -0.95
CA LEU A 147 4.83 -6.63 -2.34
C LEU A 147 4.94 -7.82 -3.31
N HIS A 148 4.41 -7.60 -4.50
CA HIS A 148 4.74 -8.42 -5.65
C HIS A 148 6.06 -7.90 -6.28
N PRO A 149 6.91 -8.76 -6.89
CA PRO A 149 8.17 -8.31 -7.52
C PRO A 149 8.01 -7.13 -8.49
N ALA A 150 6.89 -7.06 -9.22
CA ALA A 150 6.61 -5.91 -10.10
C ALA A 150 6.41 -4.58 -9.34
N ASP A 151 6.01 -4.64 -8.07
CA ASP A 151 5.82 -3.45 -7.24
C ASP A 151 7.13 -3.06 -6.52
N THR A 152 8.05 -4.03 -6.30
CA THR A 152 9.39 -3.78 -5.73
C THR A 152 10.19 -2.79 -6.58
N ASP A 153 10.11 -2.88 -7.92
CA ASP A 153 10.76 -1.92 -8.82
C ASP A 153 10.30 -0.47 -8.61
N ARG A 154 9.01 -0.27 -8.32
CA ARG A 154 8.47 1.07 -8.03
C ARG A 154 9.01 1.61 -6.72
N LEU A 155 9.02 0.77 -5.68
CA LEU A 155 9.61 1.12 -4.38
C LEU A 155 11.09 1.47 -4.54
N LEU A 156 11.85 0.66 -5.29
CA LEU A 156 13.27 0.88 -5.52
C LEU A 156 13.56 2.23 -6.20
N ARG A 157 12.75 2.61 -7.21
CA ARG A 157 12.87 3.94 -7.83
C ARG A 157 12.62 5.07 -6.83
N ALA A 158 11.63 4.92 -5.95
CA ALA A 158 11.33 5.90 -4.91
C ALA A 158 12.48 6.04 -3.90
N LEU A 159 13.08 4.92 -3.46
CA LEU A 159 14.23 4.91 -2.55
C LEU A 159 15.47 5.58 -3.19
N ARG A 160 15.73 5.32 -4.47
CA ARG A 160 16.80 5.98 -5.23
C ARG A 160 16.55 7.48 -5.35
N THR A 161 15.31 7.89 -5.61
CA THR A 161 14.95 9.32 -5.67
C THR A 161 15.23 10.01 -4.33
N LEU A 162 14.92 9.37 -3.19
CA LEU A 162 15.27 9.89 -1.87
C LEU A 162 16.78 10.07 -1.70
N ARG A 163 17.57 9.05 -2.03
CA ARG A 163 19.02 9.08 -1.96
C ARG A 163 19.59 10.22 -2.84
N ASP A 164 19.12 10.32 -4.07
CA ASP A 164 19.61 11.28 -5.07
C ASP A 164 19.27 12.73 -4.71
N GLN A 165 18.29 12.94 -3.81
CA GLN A 165 17.99 14.23 -3.18
C GLN A 165 18.97 14.62 -2.04
N GLY A 166 20.03 13.83 -1.83
CA GLY A 166 21.04 14.09 -0.79
C GLY A 166 20.69 13.51 0.58
N ASN A 167 19.82 12.49 0.62
CA ASN A 167 19.49 11.78 1.85
C ASN A 167 20.28 10.48 2.00
N THR A 168 20.34 9.97 3.22
CA THR A 168 20.80 8.61 3.51
C THR A 168 19.60 7.70 3.70
N VAL A 169 19.60 6.54 3.02
CA VAL A 169 18.51 5.57 3.13
C VAL A 169 19.07 4.26 3.67
N LEU A 170 18.67 3.88 4.87
CA LEU A 170 18.99 2.61 5.50
C LEU A 170 17.77 1.70 5.41
N VAL A 171 17.95 0.53 4.79
CA VAL A 171 16.87 -0.44 4.59
C VAL A 171 17.26 -1.76 5.22
N VAL A 172 16.41 -2.29 6.10
CA VAL A 172 16.50 -3.66 6.57
C VAL A 172 15.67 -4.52 5.62
N GLU A 173 16.31 -5.39 4.86
CA GLU A 173 15.65 -6.15 3.79
C GLU A 173 16.29 -7.50 3.50
N HIS A 174 15.49 -8.35 2.88
CA HIS A 174 15.90 -9.67 2.40
C HIS A 174 15.45 -9.93 0.94
N ASP A 175 14.76 -8.95 0.33
CA ASP A 175 14.37 -9.00 -1.08
C ASP A 175 15.59 -8.87 -1.99
N GLU A 176 15.76 -9.83 -2.90
CA GLU A 176 16.91 -9.92 -3.79
C GLU A 176 17.08 -8.69 -4.71
N GLN A 177 15.97 -8.08 -5.14
CA GLN A 177 16.02 -6.90 -6.01
C GLN A 177 16.55 -5.68 -5.25
N ILE A 178 16.16 -5.51 -3.98
CA ILE A 178 16.66 -4.43 -3.13
C ILE A 178 18.13 -4.64 -2.79
N LEU A 179 18.51 -5.87 -2.40
CA LEU A 179 19.90 -6.20 -2.09
C LEU A 179 20.83 -5.97 -3.29
N ASN A 180 20.44 -6.42 -4.47
CA ASN A 180 21.22 -6.22 -5.70
C ASN A 180 21.34 -4.75 -6.12
N ALA A 181 20.43 -3.90 -5.67
CA ALA A 181 20.37 -2.47 -6.02
C ALA A 181 21.02 -1.56 -4.98
N ALA A 182 21.42 -2.09 -3.83
CA ALA A 182 22.03 -1.34 -2.75
C ALA A 182 23.45 -0.87 -3.11
N ASP A 183 23.80 0.35 -2.71
CA ASP A 183 25.16 0.89 -2.89
C ASP A 183 26.12 0.26 -1.89
N HIS A 184 25.64 -0.13 -0.70
CA HIS A 184 26.40 -0.75 0.37
C HIS A 184 25.52 -1.77 1.10
N LEU A 185 26.05 -2.95 1.37
CA LEU A 185 25.39 -4.03 2.09
C LEU A 185 26.08 -4.28 3.43
N VAL A 186 25.30 -4.64 4.41
CA VAL A 186 25.77 -5.16 5.72
C VAL A 186 25.06 -6.48 5.97
N ASP A 187 25.82 -7.58 5.95
CA ASP A 187 25.31 -8.92 6.18
C ASP A 187 25.50 -9.32 7.66
N MET A 188 24.40 -9.66 8.31
CA MET A 188 24.38 -9.97 9.74
C MET A 188 24.10 -11.45 9.98
N GLY A 189 24.78 -12.05 10.95
CA GLY A 189 24.63 -13.47 11.25
C GLY A 189 25.49 -13.92 12.44
N PRO A 190 25.93 -15.21 12.42
CA PRO A 190 25.64 -16.26 11.43
C PRO A 190 24.28 -16.93 11.60
N GLY A 191 23.59 -16.71 12.70
CA GLY A 191 22.29 -17.28 13.03
C GLY A 191 21.35 -16.27 13.68
N SER A 192 20.29 -16.76 14.32
CA SER A 192 19.31 -15.94 15.05
C SER A 192 19.53 -16.02 16.56
N GLY A 193 18.96 -15.06 17.30
CA GLY A 193 19.02 -14.98 18.74
C GLY A 193 20.45 -14.89 19.26
N THR A 194 20.83 -15.75 20.24
CA THR A 194 22.16 -15.76 20.88
C THR A 194 23.29 -16.11 19.91
N HIS A 195 23.00 -16.72 18.78
CA HIS A 195 23.97 -17.09 17.75
C HIS A 195 24.07 -16.06 16.61
N GLY A 196 23.36 -14.94 16.71
CA GLY A 196 23.38 -13.84 15.76
C GLY A 196 24.09 -12.60 16.28
N GLY A 197 23.73 -11.45 15.71
CA GLY A 197 24.16 -10.14 16.19
C GLY A 197 25.59 -9.74 15.80
N ARG A 198 26.20 -10.41 14.82
CA ARG A 198 27.53 -10.08 14.30
C ARG A 198 27.44 -9.62 12.86
N ILE A 199 28.29 -8.67 12.49
CA ILE A 199 28.52 -8.32 11.09
C ILE A 199 29.47 -9.37 10.51
N LEU A 200 29.02 -10.11 9.51
CA LEU A 200 29.79 -11.14 8.81
C LEU A 200 30.54 -10.55 7.62
N ALA A 201 29.90 -9.66 6.91
CA ALA A 201 30.43 -8.96 5.76
C ALA A 201 29.80 -7.58 5.62
N GLN A 202 30.55 -6.61 5.10
CA GLN A 202 30.01 -5.31 4.72
C GLN A 202 30.81 -4.75 3.55
N GLY A 203 30.15 -4.04 2.63
CA GLY A 203 30.80 -3.47 1.46
C GLY A 203 29.83 -3.37 0.28
N PRO A 204 30.30 -2.96 -0.90
CA PRO A 204 29.54 -3.03 -2.12
C PRO A 204 29.23 -4.47 -2.51
N LEU A 205 28.18 -4.67 -3.30
CA LEU A 205 27.69 -6.01 -3.69
C LEU A 205 28.80 -6.99 -4.15
N PRO A 206 29.75 -6.61 -5.02
CA PRO A 206 30.80 -7.54 -5.46
C PRO A 206 31.62 -8.15 -4.32
N GLU A 207 31.95 -7.36 -3.29
CA GLU A 207 32.70 -7.83 -2.13
C GLU A 207 31.90 -8.83 -1.30
N ILE A 208 30.58 -8.61 -1.20
CA ILE A 208 29.68 -9.53 -0.49
C ILE A 208 29.54 -10.86 -1.23
N LEU A 209 29.46 -10.84 -2.57
CA LEU A 209 29.34 -12.06 -3.41
C LEU A 209 30.60 -12.96 -3.34
N GLU A 210 31.77 -12.38 -3.10
CA GLU A 210 33.03 -13.08 -2.97
C GLU A 210 33.32 -13.55 -1.54
N ASN A 211 32.68 -12.96 -0.54
CA ASN A 211 32.94 -13.27 0.86
C ASN A 211 32.39 -14.66 1.25
N ALA A 212 33.28 -15.55 1.64
CA ALA A 212 32.93 -16.93 2.00
C ALA A 212 32.11 -17.03 3.31
N GLU A 213 32.19 -16.04 4.19
CA GLU A 213 31.46 -16.01 5.46
C GLU A 213 30.04 -15.42 5.31
N SER A 214 29.73 -14.84 4.15
CA SER A 214 28.42 -14.22 3.90
C SER A 214 27.41 -15.25 3.40
N PRO A 215 26.39 -15.61 4.20
CA PRO A 215 25.26 -16.43 3.73
C PRO A 215 24.48 -15.74 2.64
N THR A 216 24.29 -14.42 2.73
CA THR A 216 23.61 -13.59 1.75
C THR A 216 24.39 -13.58 0.42
N GLY A 217 25.71 -13.40 0.45
CA GLY A 217 26.58 -13.48 -0.72
C GLY A 217 26.56 -14.84 -1.41
N ALA A 218 26.57 -15.93 -0.62
CA ALA A 218 26.45 -17.29 -1.15
C ALA A 218 25.13 -17.54 -1.85
N TRP A 219 24.03 -16.94 -1.37
CA TRP A 219 22.70 -17.01 -1.98
C TRP A 219 22.63 -16.18 -3.26
N LEU A 220 22.97 -14.90 -3.20
CA LEU A 220 22.92 -13.97 -4.34
C LEU A 220 23.86 -14.39 -5.50
N SER A 221 24.99 -15.02 -5.18
CA SER A 221 25.92 -15.54 -6.21
C SER A 221 25.48 -16.87 -6.83
N GLY A 222 24.38 -17.48 -6.32
CA GLY A 222 23.94 -18.81 -6.76
C GLY A 222 24.81 -19.98 -6.27
N LYS A 223 25.83 -19.73 -5.45
CA LYS A 223 26.63 -20.80 -4.79
C LYS A 223 25.75 -21.63 -3.85
N ARG A 224 24.69 -21.04 -3.34
CA ARG A 224 23.66 -21.71 -2.52
C ARG A 224 22.30 -21.54 -3.20
N SER A 225 21.60 -22.62 -3.42
CA SER A 225 20.26 -22.62 -4.02
C SER A 225 19.31 -23.51 -3.23
N MET A 226 18.02 -23.28 -3.36
CA MET A 226 17.01 -24.19 -2.83
C MET A 226 17.10 -25.55 -3.53
N PRO A 227 17.04 -26.66 -2.81
CA PRO A 227 16.94 -27.96 -3.46
C PRO A 227 15.62 -28.03 -4.25
N ALA A 228 15.67 -28.49 -5.49
CA ALA A 228 14.48 -28.69 -6.29
C ALA A 228 13.55 -29.68 -5.58
N SER A 229 12.30 -29.29 -5.29
CA SER A 229 11.30 -30.17 -4.75
C SER A 229 10.93 -31.24 -5.78
N GLY A 230 11.38 -32.48 -5.56
CA GLY A 230 11.13 -33.61 -6.48
C GLY A 230 9.73 -34.23 -6.39
N HIS A 231 8.99 -33.96 -5.31
CA HIS A 231 7.68 -34.57 -5.10
C HIS A 231 6.55 -33.55 -5.24
N ARG A 232 5.73 -33.74 -6.27
CA ARG A 232 4.43 -33.07 -6.40
C ARG A 232 3.35 -33.97 -5.80
N THR A 233 2.60 -33.46 -4.83
CA THR A 233 1.46 -34.17 -4.23
C THR A 233 0.36 -34.31 -5.27
N VAL A 234 -0.19 -35.52 -5.43
CA VAL A 234 -1.33 -35.76 -6.29
C VAL A 234 -2.59 -35.26 -5.58
N PRO A 235 -3.42 -34.43 -6.24
CA PRO A 235 -4.65 -33.94 -5.64
C PRO A 235 -5.63 -35.07 -5.34
N THR A 236 -6.31 -35.00 -4.21
CA THR A 236 -7.37 -35.93 -3.82
C THR A 236 -8.75 -35.50 -4.33
N GLY A 237 -8.87 -34.31 -4.88
CA GLY A 237 -10.09 -33.71 -5.40
C GLY A 237 -9.85 -32.24 -5.78
N HIS A 238 -10.92 -31.52 -6.09
CA HIS A 238 -10.87 -30.11 -6.44
C HIS A 238 -11.98 -29.34 -5.73
N LEU A 239 -11.64 -28.18 -5.20
CA LEU A 239 -12.60 -27.18 -4.73
C LEU A 239 -12.74 -26.13 -5.81
N VAL A 240 -13.96 -25.92 -6.32
CA VAL A 240 -14.23 -24.97 -7.40
C VAL A 240 -15.07 -23.83 -6.87
N LEU A 241 -14.54 -22.61 -6.94
CA LEU A 241 -15.27 -21.36 -6.75
C LEU A 241 -15.59 -20.79 -8.13
N ALA A 242 -16.85 -20.73 -8.52
CA ALA A 242 -17.27 -20.20 -9.80
C ALA A 242 -18.00 -18.86 -9.65
N GLY A 243 -17.81 -17.97 -10.60
CA GLY A 243 -18.57 -16.71 -10.68
C GLY A 243 -18.25 -15.70 -9.59
N ALA A 244 -17.01 -15.67 -9.09
CA ALA A 244 -16.61 -14.64 -8.13
C ALA A 244 -16.63 -13.27 -8.79
N ASP A 245 -17.56 -12.41 -8.34
CA ASP A 245 -17.83 -11.07 -8.89
C ASP A 245 -18.00 -10.08 -7.75
N LYS A 246 -16.86 -9.64 -7.18
CA LYS A 246 -16.84 -8.71 -6.08
C LYS A 246 -15.67 -7.73 -6.24
N HIS A 247 -15.90 -6.44 -5.97
CA HIS A 247 -14.95 -5.36 -6.19
C HIS A 247 -14.41 -5.34 -7.63
N ASN A 248 -13.11 -5.59 -7.82
CA ASN A 248 -12.48 -5.66 -9.13
C ASN A 248 -12.49 -7.07 -9.77
N LEU A 249 -13.06 -8.07 -9.10
CA LEU A 249 -13.23 -9.39 -9.70
C LEU A 249 -14.39 -9.35 -10.70
N ASN A 250 -14.21 -9.99 -11.84
CA ASN A 250 -15.21 -10.05 -12.90
C ASN A 250 -15.39 -11.53 -13.31
N ASN A 251 -16.41 -12.18 -12.76
CA ASN A 251 -16.80 -13.56 -13.05
C ASN A 251 -15.62 -14.56 -12.99
N VAL A 252 -14.77 -14.43 -11.94
CA VAL A 252 -13.57 -15.25 -11.80
C VAL A 252 -13.94 -16.66 -11.34
N THR A 253 -13.40 -17.66 -12.01
CA THR A 253 -13.46 -19.06 -11.58
C THR A 253 -12.10 -19.50 -11.06
N LEU A 254 -12.09 -20.03 -9.81
CA LEU A 254 -10.90 -20.54 -9.14
C LEU A 254 -11.05 -22.03 -8.91
N ASN A 255 -10.07 -22.82 -9.35
CA ASN A 255 -10.00 -24.25 -9.12
C ASN A 255 -8.80 -24.55 -8.20
N ILE A 256 -9.07 -25.07 -7.00
CA ILE A 256 -8.07 -25.37 -5.99
C ILE A 256 -7.94 -26.88 -5.84
N PRO A 257 -6.78 -27.47 -6.16
CA PRO A 257 -6.54 -28.89 -5.93
C PRO A 257 -6.46 -29.20 -4.43
N VAL A 258 -7.29 -30.13 -3.95
CA VAL A 258 -7.35 -30.52 -2.53
C VAL A 258 -6.18 -31.40 -2.17
N GLY A 259 -5.62 -31.20 -0.97
CA GLY A 259 -4.46 -31.95 -0.48
C GLY A 259 -3.13 -31.45 -1.02
N THR A 260 -3.11 -30.28 -1.66
CA THR A 260 -1.90 -29.66 -2.21
C THR A 260 -1.61 -28.28 -1.60
N LEU A 261 -0.38 -27.81 -1.73
CA LEU A 261 -0.03 -26.43 -1.44
C LEU A 261 -0.33 -25.57 -2.67
N THR A 262 -1.35 -24.71 -2.57
CA THR A 262 -1.72 -23.78 -3.64
C THR A 262 -1.31 -22.35 -3.27
N CYS A 263 -0.57 -21.67 -4.14
CA CYS A 263 -0.17 -20.28 -3.98
C CYS A 263 -0.98 -19.38 -4.92
N ILE A 264 -1.49 -18.25 -4.39
CA ILE A 264 -2.16 -17.19 -5.17
C ILE A 264 -1.24 -15.99 -5.18
N SER A 265 -0.72 -15.63 -6.34
CA SER A 265 0.19 -14.50 -6.53
C SER A 265 -0.37 -13.46 -7.49
N GLY A 266 0.24 -12.29 -7.54
CA GLY A 266 -0.13 -11.19 -8.42
C GLY A 266 0.16 -9.81 -7.80
N PRO A 267 0.14 -8.72 -8.59
CA PRO A 267 0.41 -7.36 -8.13
C PRO A 267 -0.53 -6.89 -7.02
N SER A 268 -0.14 -5.85 -6.29
CA SER A 268 -1.00 -5.19 -5.31
C SER A 268 -2.28 -4.68 -6.00
N GLY A 269 -3.43 -4.83 -5.34
CA GLY A 269 -4.73 -4.44 -5.92
C GLY A 269 -5.31 -5.42 -6.96
N SER A 270 -4.64 -6.52 -7.31
CA SER A 270 -5.15 -7.49 -8.30
C SER A 270 -6.37 -8.32 -7.85
N GLY A 271 -6.84 -8.14 -6.60
CA GLY A 271 -8.03 -8.84 -6.10
C GLY A 271 -7.76 -10.14 -5.33
N LYS A 272 -6.51 -10.50 -5.04
CA LYS A 272 -6.15 -11.73 -4.30
C LYS A 272 -6.89 -11.87 -2.97
N SER A 273 -6.86 -10.81 -2.16
CA SER A 273 -7.52 -10.80 -0.85
C SER A 273 -9.04 -10.86 -0.98
N THR A 274 -9.61 -10.19 -1.97
CA THR A 274 -11.04 -10.24 -2.29
C THR A 274 -11.45 -11.67 -2.69
N LEU A 275 -10.68 -12.30 -3.58
CA LEU A 275 -10.95 -13.65 -4.04
C LEU A 275 -10.95 -14.65 -2.88
N VAL A 276 -9.95 -14.59 -2.00
CA VAL A 276 -9.82 -15.53 -0.89
C VAL A 276 -10.75 -15.17 0.26
N ARG A 277 -10.66 -13.94 0.77
CA ARG A 277 -11.30 -13.52 2.02
C ARG A 277 -12.79 -13.26 1.85
N ASP A 278 -13.16 -12.62 0.72
CA ASP A 278 -14.50 -12.10 0.52
C ASP A 278 -15.38 -12.98 -0.38
N CYS A 279 -14.77 -13.93 -1.14
CA CYS A 279 -15.49 -14.87 -1.99
C CYS A 279 -15.29 -16.33 -1.53
N LEU A 280 -14.06 -16.85 -1.49
CA LEU A 280 -13.79 -18.25 -1.20
C LEU A 280 -14.17 -18.66 0.23
N ILE A 281 -13.68 -17.92 1.25
CA ILE A 281 -13.96 -18.27 2.65
C ILE A 281 -15.46 -18.25 2.98
N PRO A 282 -16.26 -17.26 2.56
CA PRO A 282 -17.71 -17.30 2.75
C PRO A 282 -18.38 -18.47 2.03
N ALA A 283 -18.00 -18.77 0.79
CA ALA A 283 -18.56 -19.88 0.03
C ALA A 283 -18.31 -21.22 0.75
N VAL A 284 -17.06 -21.50 1.13
CA VAL A 284 -16.70 -22.72 1.87
C VAL A 284 -17.46 -22.82 3.21
N ARG A 285 -17.67 -21.69 3.91
CA ARG A 285 -18.44 -21.70 5.18
C ARG A 285 -19.91 -22.02 4.99
N GLN A 286 -20.51 -21.64 3.87
CA GLN A 286 -21.90 -21.97 3.56
C GLN A 286 -22.09 -23.44 3.20
N ASP A 287 -21.10 -24.07 2.57
CA ASP A 287 -21.15 -25.47 2.14
C ASP A 287 -20.81 -26.47 3.25
N ILE A 288 -20.34 -26.01 4.43
CA ILE A 288 -20.08 -26.91 5.56
C ILE A 288 -21.40 -27.26 6.26
N PRO A 289 -21.89 -28.52 6.18
CA PRO A 289 -23.13 -28.94 6.84
C PRO A 289 -22.98 -28.78 8.37
N GLY A 290 -23.86 -27.98 8.99
CA GLY A 290 -24.00 -27.93 10.44
C GLY A 290 -23.62 -26.64 11.17
N LYS A 291 -23.22 -25.55 10.47
CA LYS A 291 -23.09 -24.21 11.06
C LYS A 291 -24.08 -23.23 10.43
N LYS A 292 -25.33 -23.25 10.89
CA LYS A 292 -26.19 -22.06 10.86
C LYS A 292 -25.72 -21.17 12.02
N GLY A 293 -25.06 -20.05 11.69
CA GLY A 293 -24.68 -19.03 12.64
C GLY A 293 -25.58 -17.82 12.58
#